data_99e061c70589c327c86da6f2345c404e
#
_entry.id   99e061c70589c327c86da6f2345c404e
#
_cell.length_a   1.000
_cell.length_b   1.000
_cell.length_c   1.000
_cell.angle_alpha   90.00
_cell.angle_beta   90.00
_cell.angle_gamma   90.00
#
_symmetry.space_group_name_H-M   'P 1'
#
loop_
_entity.id
_entity.type
_entity.pdbx_description
1 polymer ?
#
loop_
_entity_poly.entity_id
_entity_poly.type
_entity_poly.pdbx_seq_one_letter_code
_entity_poly.pdbx_strand_id
1 'polypeptide(L)'
;MNVSFFKNYTSKQPLDGTLEFIASLMRDDKNLSSFTQSYRQTGNKTFKTECPLFAVACRFEGGKAKENITGLTGLSLVDFDHISPLQVKSPLHLPQGGESQLTGAIPSLTSSPLGGTEGDSLSALKAKIIADPHTVMCYTTISGKGLRVIFRYSLQQSSSDSAYTAAFFCGNSYYEKLLGIKADMQCKNITRLSGLAHDPNVFLRDPAEAVPFTIDEIVSSAAAYTKQSKEDKQMQRIQTYFDTLIAPQLAKDGIV
;
A
#
# COMPACT_ATOMS: atom_id res chain seq x y z
N MET A 1 19.19 -3.16 8.24
CA MET A 1 18.37 -4.38 8.47
C MET A 1 18.52 -5.34 7.30
N ASN A 2 18.81 -6.63 7.54
CA ASN A 2 19.04 -7.63 6.50
C ASN A 2 17.72 -8.16 5.93
N VAL A 3 17.66 -8.31 4.59
CA VAL A 3 16.55 -8.84 3.82
C VAL A 3 17.07 -9.79 2.74
N SER A 4 16.22 -10.69 2.26
CA SER A 4 16.55 -11.51 1.09
C SER A 4 16.18 -10.78 -0.19
N PHE A 5 17.11 -10.73 -1.12
CA PHE A 5 17.03 -10.06 -2.40
C PHE A 5 17.08 -11.05 -3.55
N PHE A 6 16.41 -10.76 -4.65
CA PHE A 6 16.36 -11.58 -5.86
C PHE A 6 16.62 -10.70 -7.08
N LYS A 7 17.49 -11.14 -8.00
CA LYS A 7 17.90 -10.34 -9.16
C LYS A 7 16.72 -10.01 -10.11
N ASN A 8 15.77 -10.93 -10.24
CA ASN A 8 14.55 -10.76 -11.02
C ASN A 8 13.48 -11.79 -10.60
N TYR A 9 12.32 -11.75 -11.21
CA TYR A 9 11.19 -12.64 -10.86
C TYR A 9 11.51 -14.12 -11.04
N THR A 10 12.33 -14.50 -12.02
CA THR A 10 12.70 -15.90 -12.30
C THR A 10 13.82 -16.44 -11.41
N SER A 11 14.53 -15.55 -10.71
CA SER A 11 15.60 -15.94 -9.79
C SER A 11 15.05 -16.83 -8.67
N LYS A 12 15.67 -17.97 -8.46
CA LYS A 12 15.30 -18.94 -7.42
C LYS A 12 16.11 -18.75 -6.14
N GLN A 13 17.38 -18.38 -6.29
CA GLN A 13 18.33 -18.25 -5.18
C GLN A 13 18.21 -16.85 -4.56
N PRO A 14 17.99 -16.76 -3.24
CA PRO A 14 18.08 -15.51 -2.51
C PRO A 14 19.55 -15.06 -2.41
N LEU A 15 19.73 -13.75 -2.39
CA LEU A 15 20.98 -13.08 -2.06
C LEU A 15 20.75 -12.25 -0.80
N ASP A 16 21.81 -12.06 -0.04
CA ASP A 16 21.77 -11.16 1.11
C ASP A 16 21.77 -9.70 0.65
N GLY A 17 20.92 -8.91 1.26
CA GLY A 17 20.83 -7.47 1.04
C GLY A 17 20.41 -6.75 2.30
N THR A 18 20.47 -5.41 2.28
CA THR A 18 19.94 -4.56 3.34
C THR A 18 18.90 -3.60 2.78
N LEU A 19 18.07 -3.00 3.63
CA LEU A 19 17.11 -2.00 3.17
C LEU A 19 17.82 -0.79 2.55
N GLU A 20 18.99 -0.42 3.05
CA GLU A 20 19.83 0.66 2.51
C GLU A 20 20.32 0.32 1.09
N PHE A 21 20.75 -0.93 0.87
CA PHE A 21 21.12 -1.44 -0.46
C PHE A 21 19.90 -1.43 -1.40
N ILE A 22 18.73 -1.89 -0.95
CA ILE A 22 17.49 -1.85 -1.74
C ILE A 22 17.12 -0.41 -2.12
N ALA A 23 17.22 0.52 -1.17
CA ALA A 23 16.95 1.93 -1.45
C ALA A 23 17.96 2.55 -2.42
N SER A 24 19.26 2.20 -2.33
CA SER A 24 20.26 2.67 -3.29
C SER A 24 20.00 2.16 -4.71
N LEU A 25 19.59 0.88 -4.85
CA LEU A 25 19.19 0.35 -6.16
C LEU A 25 18.00 1.14 -6.74
N MET A 26 16.99 1.44 -5.91
CA MET A 26 15.84 2.22 -6.39
C MET A 26 16.22 3.63 -6.85
N ARG A 27 17.21 4.27 -6.21
CA ARG A 27 17.64 5.63 -6.57
C ARG A 27 18.54 5.64 -7.81
N ASP A 28 19.51 4.73 -7.86
CA ASP A 28 20.72 4.94 -8.64
C ASP A 28 20.96 3.90 -9.75
N ASP A 29 20.26 2.73 -9.70
CA ASP A 29 20.47 1.66 -10.67
C ASP A 29 19.90 2.02 -12.05
N LYS A 30 20.80 2.09 -13.05
CA LYS A 30 20.46 2.48 -14.42
C LYS A 30 19.58 1.44 -15.14
N ASN A 31 19.78 0.15 -14.84
CA ASN A 31 18.98 -0.91 -15.46
C ASN A 31 17.56 -0.89 -14.90
N LEU A 32 17.43 -0.73 -13.58
CA LEU A 32 16.11 -0.59 -12.94
C LEU A 32 15.38 0.66 -13.45
N SER A 33 16.10 1.77 -13.66
CA SER A 33 15.56 2.99 -14.28
C SER A 33 15.03 2.71 -15.68
N SER A 34 15.84 2.06 -16.52
CA SER A 34 15.46 1.70 -17.89
C SER A 34 14.24 0.78 -17.92
N PHE A 35 14.21 -0.28 -17.11
CA PHE A 35 13.06 -1.21 -17.03
C PHE A 35 11.80 -0.49 -16.54
N THR A 36 11.92 0.37 -15.54
CA THR A 36 10.79 1.14 -15.01
C THR A 36 10.21 2.07 -16.06
N GLN A 37 11.04 2.81 -16.79
CA GLN A 37 10.61 3.71 -17.86
C GLN A 37 9.96 2.94 -19.01
N SER A 38 10.59 1.85 -19.47
CA SER A 38 10.05 1.01 -20.54
C SER A 38 8.68 0.40 -20.15
N TYR A 39 8.54 -0.04 -18.90
CA TYR A 39 7.23 -0.52 -18.41
C TYR A 39 6.17 0.59 -18.42
N ARG A 40 6.51 1.80 -17.95
CA ARG A 40 5.57 2.94 -17.91
C ARG A 40 5.13 3.38 -19.31
N GLN A 41 6.03 3.28 -20.29
CA GLN A 41 5.74 3.66 -21.68
C GLN A 41 4.93 2.60 -22.43
N THR A 42 5.21 1.32 -22.24
CA THR A 42 4.68 0.23 -23.08
C THR A 42 3.64 -0.65 -22.38
N GLY A 43 3.60 -0.68 -21.05
CA GLY A 43 2.81 -1.64 -20.27
C GLY A 43 3.31 -3.09 -20.37
N ASN A 44 4.44 -3.34 -21.05
CA ASN A 44 4.95 -4.69 -21.27
C ASN A 44 5.46 -5.31 -19.96
N LYS A 45 4.79 -6.39 -19.54
CA LYS A 45 5.07 -7.09 -18.28
C LYS A 45 6.45 -7.72 -18.21
N THR A 46 7.14 -7.94 -19.33
CA THR A 46 8.51 -8.45 -19.36
C THR A 46 9.45 -7.54 -18.58
N PHE A 47 9.34 -6.21 -18.75
CA PHE A 47 10.16 -5.26 -17.99
C PHE A 47 9.93 -5.36 -16.48
N LYS A 48 8.68 -5.62 -16.05
CA LYS A 48 8.36 -5.84 -14.64
C LYS A 48 9.00 -7.13 -14.10
N THR A 49 9.10 -8.17 -14.90
CA THR A 49 9.69 -9.46 -14.47
C THR A 49 11.22 -9.43 -14.42
N GLU A 50 11.86 -8.51 -15.14
CA GLU A 50 13.31 -8.28 -15.07
C GLU A 50 13.73 -7.41 -13.87
N CYS A 51 12.79 -6.69 -13.27
CA CYS A 51 13.11 -5.88 -12.09
C CYS A 51 13.47 -6.78 -10.89
N PRO A 52 14.43 -6.35 -10.06
CA PRO A 52 14.74 -7.01 -8.81
C PRO A 52 13.56 -7.01 -7.84
N LEU A 53 13.61 -7.95 -6.87
CA LEU A 53 12.61 -8.09 -5.82
C LEU A 53 13.31 -8.33 -4.48
N PHE A 54 12.62 -8.06 -3.40
CA PHE A 54 13.08 -8.43 -2.06
C PHE A 54 11.93 -8.97 -1.20
N ALA A 55 12.28 -9.79 -0.23
CA ALA A 55 11.34 -10.30 0.75
C ALA A 55 11.23 -9.30 1.90
N VAL A 56 10.02 -8.79 2.15
CA VAL A 56 9.78 -7.82 3.22
C VAL A 56 9.68 -8.51 4.57
N ALA A 57 8.88 -9.58 4.67
CA ALA A 57 8.48 -10.18 5.92
C ALA A 57 9.45 -11.21 6.47
N CYS A 58 10.28 -11.83 5.61
CA CYS A 58 11.12 -12.94 6.00
C CYS A 58 12.44 -12.97 5.23
N ARG A 59 13.39 -13.76 5.73
CA ARG A 59 14.64 -14.10 5.05
C ARG A 59 14.56 -15.54 4.56
N PHE A 60 15.19 -15.79 3.43
CA PHE A 60 15.23 -17.08 2.78
C PHE A 60 16.65 -17.61 2.65
N GLU A 61 16.77 -18.94 2.63
CA GLU A 61 18.00 -19.65 2.26
C GLU A 61 17.65 -20.82 1.32
N GLY A 62 18.45 -21.02 0.28
CA GLY A 62 18.26 -22.11 -0.69
C GLY A 62 17.07 -21.99 -1.64
N GLY A 63 16.16 -21.03 -1.43
CA GLY A 63 14.99 -20.84 -2.29
C GLY A 63 14.02 -19.79 -1.74
N LYS A 64 12.87 -19.61 -2.42
CA LYS A 64 11.82 -18.65 -2.03
C LYS A 64 10.50 -19.30 -1.59
N ALA A 65 10.53 -20.59 -1.33
CA ALA A 65 9.39 -21.34 -0.80
C ALA A 65 9.31 -21.19 0.72
N LYS A 66 8.16 -21.50 1.32
CA LYS A 66 7.89 -21.29 2.74
C LYS A 66 8.84 -22.06 3.65
N GLU A 67 9.21 -23.28 3.25
CA GLU A 67 10.16 -24.14 3.93
C GLU A 67 11.60 -23.59 3.97
N ASN A 68 11.90 -22.64 3.11
CA ASN A 68 13.19 -21.97 3.03
C ASN A 68 13.29 -20.70 3.90
N ILE A 69 12.27 -20.39 4.69
CA ILE A 69 12.29 -19.25 5.61
C ILE A 69 13.24 -19.55 6.76
N THR A 70 14.25 -18.69 6.94
CA THR A 70 15.24 -18.79 8.03
C THR A 70 14.99 -17.82 9.18
N GLY A 71 14.13 -16.83 8.98
CA GLY A 71 13.77 -15.86 10.03
C GLY A 71 12.83 -14.79 9.54
N LEU A 72 12.14 -14.16 10.49
CA LEU A 72 11.24 -13.03 10.23
C LEU A 72 11.99 -11.70 10.41
N THR A 73 11.60 -10.70 9.64
CA THR A 73 12.20 -9.37 9.69
C THR A 73 11.51 -8.44 10.68
N GLY A 74 10.27 -8.71 11.08
CA GLY A 74 9.43 -7.76 11.81
C GLY A 74 8.90 -6.63 10.93
N LEU A 75 8.96 -6.81 9.62
CA LEU A 75 8.41 -5.87 8.64
C LEU A 75 7.19 -6.45 7.93
N SER A 76 6.27 -5.59 7.58
CA SER A 76 5.15 -5.89 6.70
C SER A 76 4.95 -4.77 5.68
N LEU A 77 4.04 -4.95 4.74
CA LEU A 77 3.83 -3.99 3.66
C LEU A 77 2.35 -3.66 3.45
N VAL A 78 2.12 -2.45 2.95
CA VAL A 78 0.86 -2.01 2.35
C VAL A 78 1.12 -1.68 0.89
N ASP A 79 0.22 -2.12 0.01
CA ASP A 79 0.28 -1.84 -1.42
C ASP A 79 -0.95 -1.03 -1.83
N PHE A 80 -0.74 0.18 -2.29
CA PHE A 80 -1.77 1.04 -2.85
C PHE A 80 -1.60 1.08 -4.36
N ASP A 81 -2.35 0.23 -5.06
CA ASP A 81 -2.32 0.18 -6.51
C ASP A 81 -3.34 1.16 -7.13
N HIS A 82 -3.00 1.74 -8.28
CA HIS A 82 -3.90 2.55 -9.10
C HIS A 82 -4.62 3.68 -8.35
N ILE A 83 -3.85 4.51 -7.63
CA ILE A 83 -4.39 5.70 -6.94
C ILE A 83 -4.97 6.66 -7.99
N SER A 84 -6.30 6.80 -7.99
CA SER A 84 -7.00 7.74 -8.87
C SER A 84 -7.06 9.13 -8.24
N PRO A 85 -6.92 10.22 -9.01
CA PRO A 85 -7.09 11.60 -8.50
C PRO A 85 -8.44 11.83 -7.79
N LEU A 86 -9.48 11.09 -8.19
CA LEU A 86 -10.81 11.18 -7.60
C LEU A 86 -10.93 10.55 -6.20
N GLN A 87 -9.96 9.74 -5.78
CA GLN A 87 -9.95 9.10 -4.46
C GLN A 87 -9.40 10.00 -3.35
N VAL A 88 -8.72 11.08 -3.71
CA VAL A 88 -8.23 12.07 -2.76
C VAL A 88 -9.35 13.03 -2.42
N LYS A 89 -10.24 12.64 -1.49
CA LYS A 89 -11.26 13.56 -0.96
C LYS A 89 -10.57 14.71 -0.26
N SER A 90 -10.89 15.94 -0.67
CA SER A 90 -10.53 17.15 0.07
C SER A 90 -11.00 17.06 1.53
N PRO A 91 -10.26 17.63 2.49
CA PRO A 91 -10.64 17.59 3.89
C PRO A 91 -12.05 18.15 4.09
N LEU A 92 -12.79 17.48 4.98
CA LEU A 92 -14.16 17.75 5.41
C LEU A 92 -14.52 19.26 5.41
N HIS A 93 -15.54 19.59 4.66
CA HIS A 93 -16.26 20.84 4.79
C HIS A 93 -16.83 20.94 6.21
N LEU A 94 -16.27 21.83 7.01
CA LEU A 94 -16.89 22.26 8.28
C LEU A 94 -18.23 22.94 7.95
N PRO A 95 -19.31 22.67 8.68
CA PRO A 95 -20.57 23.37 8.46
C PRO A 95 -20.39 24.85 8.81
N GLN A 96 -20.60 25.72 7.82
CA GLN A 96 -20.71 27.16 8.05
C GLN A 96 -22.02 27.46 8.79
N GLY A 97 -21.89 27.81 10.05
CA GLY A 97 -22.95 28.45 10.80
C GLY A 97 -22.77 29.97 10.81
N GLY A 98 -23.80 30.74 10.46
CA GLY A 98 -24.00 32.12 10.87
C GLY A 98 -23.59 33.21 9.85
N GLU A 99 -24.58 33.76 9.19
CA GLU A 99 -24.50 35.00 8.44
C GLU A 99 -24.08 36.19 9.35
N SER A 100 -23.14 37.00 8.86
CA SER A 100 -23.02 38.40 9.21
C SER A 100 -22.50 39.17 8.02
N GLN A 101 -23.35 40.05 7.51
CA GLN A 101 -23.05 41.00 6.43
C GLN A 101 -21.98 42.00 6.89
N LEU A 102 -20.90 42.13 6.12
CA LEU A 102 -20.08 43.34 6.09
C LEU A 102 -19.55 43.52 4.66
N THR A 103 -20.03 44.60 4.06
CA THR A 103 -19.66 45.14 2.76
C THR A 103 -18.20 45.63 2.80
N GLY A 104 -17.37 45.10 1.93
CA GLY A 104 -16.00 45.58 1.70
C GLY A 104 -15.45 44.97 0.41
N ALA A 105 -15.17 45.81 -0.57
CA ALA A 105 -14.66 45.46 -1.89
C ALA A 105 -13.34 44.71 -1.78
N ILE A 106 -13.26 43.50 -2.38
CA ILE A 106 -12.05 42.67 -2.49
C ILE A 106 -11.60 42.70 -3.96
N PRO A 107 -10.31 42.96 -4.25
CA PRO A 107 -9.80 42.89 -5.62
C PRO A 107 -9.81 41.47 -6.14
N SER A 108 -10.18 41.33 -7.42
CA SER A 108 -10.27 40.05 -8.14
C SER A 108 -8.92 39.31 -8.13
N LEU A 109 -8.85 38.21 -7.39
CA LEU A 109 -7.82 37.21 -7.55
C LEU A 109 -8.23 36.32 -8.72
N THR A 110 -7.41 36.37 -9.76
CA THR A 110 -7.49 35.52 -10.94
C THR A 110 -7.52 34.05 -10.50
N SER A 111 -8.58 33.36 -10.91
CA SER A 111 -8.77 31.92 -10.75
C SER A 111 -7.64 31.18 -11.48
N SER A 112 -6.71 30.60 -10.72
CA SER A 112 -5.80 29.58 -11.25
C SER A 112 -6.62 28.34 -11.60
N PRO A 113 -6.38 27.70 -12.77
CA PRO A 113 -7.09 26.48 -13.13
C PRO A 113 -6.72 25.37 -12.15
N LEU A 114 -7.73 24.81 -11.48
CA LEU A 114 -7.67 23.59 -10.67
C LEU A 114 -7.38 22.37 -11.59
N GLY A 115 -6.14 22.25 -12.02
CA GLY A 115 -5.62 21.09 -12.74
C GLY A 115 -4.46 20.50 -11.95
N GLY A 116 -4.74 19.95 -10.76
CA GLY A 116 -3.76 19.09 -10.08
C GLY A 116 -3.51 17.85 -10.93
N THR A 117 -2.25 17.65 -11.35
CA THR A 117 -1.85 16.47 -12.11
C THR A 117 -1.91 15.22 -11.21
N GLU A 118 -2.05 14.02 -11.80
CA GLU A 118 -2.00 12.73 -11.04
C GLU A 118 -0.75 12.67 -10.14
N GLY A 119 0.36 13.29 -10.55
CA GLY A 119 1.60 13.35 -9.79
C GLY A 119 1.50 14.15 -8.50
N ASP A 120 0.76 15.26 -8.48
CA ASP A 120 0.62 16.11 -7.28
C ASP A 120 -0.15 15.38 -6.18
N SER A 121 -1.17 14.61 -6.55
CA SER A 121 -1.96 13.79 -5.63
C SER A 121 -1.10 12.67 -5.01
N LEU A 122 -0.31 11.96 -5.83
CA LEU A 122 0.56 10.88 -5.35
C LEU A 122 1.66 11.39 -4.42
N SER A 123 2.25 12.54 -4.75
CA SER A 123 3.28 13.20 -3.94
C SER A 123 2.75 13.64 -2.58
N ALA A 124 1.53 14.19 -2.53
CA ALA A 124 0.89 14.59 -1.29
C ALA A 124 0.60 13.37 -0.37
N LEU A 125 0.14 12.25 -0.95
CA LEU A 125 -0.07 11.01 -0.19
C LEU A 125 1.26 10.43 0.31
N LYS A 126 2.29 10.43 -0.53
CA LYS A 126 3.63 9.98 -0.15
C LYS A 126 4.18 10.82 1.00
N ALA A 127 3.98 12.14 1.00
CA ALA A 127 4.38 13.02 2.08
C ALA A 127 3.70 12.68 3.41
N LYS A 128 2.40 12.36 3.41
CA LYS A 128 1.68 11.89 4.62
C LYS A 128 2.26 10.59 5.16
N ILE A 129 2.56 9.64 4.27
CA ILE A 129 3.16 8.36 4.65
C ILE A 129 4.56 8.57 5.27
N ILE A 130 5.38 9.41 4.66
CA ILE A 130 6.75 9.69 5.12
C ILE A 130 6.75 10.35 6.50
N ALA A 131 5.77 11.22 6.78
CA ALA A 131 5.62 11.87 8.09
C ALA A 131 5.16 10.90 9.18
N ASP A 132 4.59 9.75 8.82
CA ASP A 132 4.08 8.77 9.79
C ASP A 132 5.23 8.02 10.49
N PRO A 133 5.20 7.90 11.83
CA PRO A 133 6.29 7.30 12.60
C PRO A 133 6.45 5.79 12.40
N HIS A 134 5.41 5.06 11.96
CA HIS A 134 5.47 3.63 11.71
C HIS A 134 6.15 3.29 10.38
N THR A 135 6.26 4.26 9.45
CA THR A 135 6.82 4.06 8.12
C THR A 135 8.32 3.86 8.17
N VAL A 136 8.79 2.71 7.70
CA VAL A 136 10.20 2.39 7.49
C VAL A 136 10.63 2.79 6.08
N MET A 137 9.86 2.41 5.05
CA MET A 137 10.18 2.71 3.66
C MET A 137 8.90 3.06 2.89
N CYS A 138 8.99 4.01 1.96
CA CYS A 138 7.92 4.34 1.03
C CYS A 138 8.49 4.62 -0.36
N TYR A 139 7.91 3.97 -1.38
CA TYR A 139 8.30 4.17 -2.76
C TYR A 139 7.15 4.04 -3.74
N THR A 140 7.33 4.66 -4.90
CA THR A 140 6.40 4.60 -6.02
C THR A 140 6.53 3.27 -6.74
N THR A 141 5.41 2.59 -7.01
CA THR A 141 5.41 1.29 -7.73
C THR A 141 5.83 1.45 -9.19
N ILE A 142 6.13 0.33 -9.85
CA ILE A 142 6.65 0.35 -11.23
C ILE A 142 5.68 1.02 -12.22
N SER A 143 4.37 0.96 -11.96
CA SER A 143 3.36 1.63 -12.81
C SER A 143 3.42 3.17 -12.72
N GLY A 144 4.06 3.72 -11.69
CA GLY A 144 4.03 5.15 -11.39
C GLY A 144 2.71 5.64 -10.80
N LYS A 145 1.73 4.75 -10.61
CA LYS A 145 0.36 5.08 -10.17
C LYS A 145 0.00 4.53 -8.79
N GLY A 146 0.97 3.98 -8.07
CA GLY A 146 0.77 3.39 -6.76
C GLY A 146 1.92 3.68 -5.82
N LEU A 147 1.68 3.45 -4.53
CA LEU A 147 2.68 3.57 -3.46
C LEU A 147 2.79 2.24 -2.72
N ARG A 148 4.00 1.91 -2.35
CA ARG A 148 4.27 0.79 -1.44
C ARG A 148 4.88 1.31 -0.17
N VAL A 149 4.27 0.91 0.95
CA VAL A 149 4.69 1.30 2.30
C VAL A 149 5.19 0.07 3.02
N ILE A 150 6.36 0.19 3.65
CA ILE A 150 6.90 -0.83 4.54
C ILE A 150 6.88 -0.26 5.94
N PHE A 151 6.34 -1.01 6.87
CA PHE A 151 6.21 -0.64 8.27
C PHE A 151 6.74 -1.74 9.18
N ARG A 152 7.04 -1.36 10.42
CA ARG A 152 7.54 -2.26 11.46
C ARG A 152 6.43 -2.72 12.38
N TYR A 153 6.53 -3.98 12.84
CA TYR A 153 5.68 -4.52 13.90
C TYR A 153 6.50 -5.31 14.92
N SER A 154 5.97 -5.42 16.15
CA SER A 154 6.63 -6.17 17.21
C SER A 154 6.58 -7.67 16.95
N LEU A 155 7.75 -8.33 16.91
CA LEU A 155 7.87 -9.78 16.82
C LEU A 155 7.73 -10.39 18.21
N GLN A 156 6.92 -11.45 18.32
CA GLN A 156 6.96 -12.36 19.47
C GLN A 156 7.91 -13.52 19.21
N GLN A 157 8.40 -14.16 20.27
CA GLN A 157 9.28 -15.35 20.18
C GLN A 157 8.62 -16.52 19.42
N SER A 158 7.29 -16.59 19.38
CA SER A 158 6.50 -17.57 18.63
C SER A 158 5.92 -17.03 17.32
N SER A 159 6.62 -16.13 16.65
CA SER A 159 6.14 -15.50 15.42
C SER A 159 5.81 -16.53 14.34
N SER A 160 4.54 -16.64 14.00
CA SER A 160 3.97 -17.56 13.02
C SER A 160 3.39 -16.79 11.84
N ASP A 161 2.97 -17.50 10.79
CA ASP A 161 2.20 -16.91 9.67
C ASP A 161 0.97 -16.14 10.14
N SER A 162 0.34 -16.58 11.22
CA SER A 162 -0.85 -15.91 11.79
C SER A 162 -0.48 -14.56 12.40
N ALA A 163 0.67 -14.44 13.07
CA ALA A 163 1.17 -13.18 13.61
C ALA A 163 1.49 -12.19 12.49
N TYR A 164 2.15 -12.66 11.41
CA TYR A 164 2.39 -11.82 10.23
C TYR A 164 1.08 -11.36 9.59
N THR A 165 0.12 -12.29 9.41
CA THR A 165 -1.18 -11.97 8.81
C THR A 165 -1.94 -10.94 9.65
N ALA A 166 -1.90 -11.04 10.97
CA ALA A 166 -2.52 -10.07 11.87
C ALA A 166 -1.84 -8.69 11.77
N ALA A 167 -0.49 -8.65 11.74
CA ALA A 167 0.27 -7.41 11.53
C ALA A 167 -0.02 -6.78 10.17
N PHE A 168 -0.14 -7.59 9.11
CA PHE A 168 -0.54 -7.14 7.79
C PHE A 168 -1.89 -6.43 7.83
N PHE A 169 -2.92 -7.02 8.44
CA PHE A 169 -4.24 -6.39 8.55
C PHE A 169 -4.21 -5.12 9.41
N CYS A 170 -3.44 -5.10 10.50
CA CYS A 170 -3.27 -3.93 11.34
C CYS A 170 -2.73 -2.74 10.54
N GLY A 171 -1.58 -2.92 9.89
CA GLY A 171 -0.96 -1.86 9.09
C GLY A 171 -1.83 -1.42 7.91
N ASN A 172 -2.44 -2.38 7.17
CA ASN A 172 -3.33 -2.02 6.06
C ASN A 172 -4.51 -1.18 6.54
N SER A 173 -5.21 -1.58 7.63
CA SER A 173 -6.31 -0.80 8.20
C SER A 173 -5.88 0.59 8.67
N TYR A 174 -4.69 0.68 9.26
CA TYR A 174 -4.13 1.95 9.71
C TYR A 174 -3.87 2.90 8.54
N TYR A 175 -3.11 2.46 7.53
CA TYR A 175 -2.75 3.30 6.37
C TYR A 175 -3.96 3.58 5.48
N GLU A 176 -4.94 2.68 5.36
CA GLU A 176 -6.23 2.98 4.72
C GLU A 176 -6.95 4.16 5.39
N LYS A 177 -6.99 4.18 6.72
CA LYS A 177 -7.60 5.30 7.48
C LYS A 177 -6.79 6.59 7.31
N LEU A 178 -5.45 6.50 7.39
CA LEU A 178 -4.56 7.65 7.23
C LEU A 178 -4.73 8.36 5.89
N LEU A 179 -4.92 7.59 4.82
CA LEU A 179 -4.96 8.10 3.45
C LEU A 179 -6.39 8.24 2.90
N GLY A 180 -7.37 7.56 3.47
CA GLY A 180 -8.73 7.48 2.93
C GLY A 180 -8.84 6.63 1.66
N ILE A 181 -7.87 5.73 1.41
CA ILE A 181 -7.76 4.90 0.19
C ILE A 181 -7.68 3.42 0.59
N LYS A 182 -8.26 2.53 -0.23
CA LYS A 182 -8.19 1.09 -0.02
C LYS A 182 -6.84 0.51 -0.47
N ALA A 183 -6.29 -0.38 0.35
CA ALA A 183 -5.08 -1.13 0.05
C ALA A 183 -5.38 -2.46 -0.66
N ASP A 184 -4.39 -2.98 -1.41
CA ASP A 184 -4.49 -4.32 -2.00
C ASP A 184 -4.25 -5.40 -0.94
N MET A 185 -5.31 -6.13 -0.63
CA MET A 185 -5.30 -7.19 0.38
C MET A 185 -4.70 -8.52 -0.12
N GLN A 186 -4.23 -8.60 -1.37
CA GLN A 186 -3.61 -9.82 -1.91
C GLN A 186 -2.18 -10.05 -1.38
N CYS A 187 -1.56 -9.03 -0.81
CA CYS A 187 -0.17 -9.08 -0.31
C CYS A 187 0.00 -9.75 1.07
N LYS A 188 -1.03 -10.40 1.62
CA LYS A 188 -1.05 -11.02 2.95
C LYS A 188 -0.17 -12.26 3.15
N ASN A 189 0.48 -12.75 2.11
CA ASN A 189 1.34 -13.92 2.20
C ASN A 189 2.74 -13.54 2.68
N ILE A 190 3.22 -14.21 3.73
CA ILE A 190 4.53 -13.96 4.34
C ILE A 190 5.71 -14.14 3.37
N THR A 191 5.56 -15.01 2.36
CA THR A 191 6.57 -15.22 1.32
C THR A 191 6.48 -14.23 0.16
N ARG A 192 5.56 -13.24 0.25
CA ARG A 192 5.35 -12.26 -0.83
C ARG A 192 6.60 -11.43 -1.05
N LEU A 193 7.08 -11.44 -2.29
CA LEU A 193 8.19 -10.58 -2.72
C LEU A 193 7.66 -9.23 -3.18
N SER A 194 8.38 -8.18 -2.83
CA SER A 194 8.12 -6.81 -3.25
C SER A 194 9.01 -6.45 -4.43
N GLY A 195 8.42 -6.17 -5.59
CA GLY A 195 9.16 -5.74 -6.78
C GLY A 195 9.69 -4.31 -6.62
N LEU A 196 10.93 -4.10 -7.05
CA LEU A 196 11.55 -2.78 -7.08
C LEU A 196 11.10 -1.99 -8.31
N ALA A 197 11.15 -0.67 -8.16
CA ALA A 197 10.99 0.28 -9.25
C ALA A 197 12.00 1.42 -9.06
N HIS A 198 12.41 2.07 -10.13
CA HIS A 198 13.21 3.27 -10.01
C HIS A 198 12.38 4.39 -9.40
N ASP A 199 12.80 4.86 -8.25
CA ASP A 199 12.22 5.98 -7.49
C ASP A 199 13.35 6.79 -6.85
N PRO A 200 13.83 7.89 -7.49
CA PRO A 200 14.86 8.74 -6.92
C PRO A 200 14.50 9.31 -5.54
N ASN A 201 13.21 9.40 -5.26
CA ASN A 201 12.66 9.92 -4.00
C ASN A 201 12.19 8.81 -3.05
N VAL A 202 12.76 7.60 -3.15
CA VAL A 202 12.45 6.55 -2.18
C VAL A 202 12.80 7.02 -0.77
N PHE A 203 11.83 6.91 0.14
CA PHE A 203 12.03 7.20 1.55
C PHE A 203 12.52 5.94 2.27
N LEU A 204 13.50 6.11 3.14
CA LEU A 204 13.98 5.08 4.06
C LEU A 204 14.28 5.75 5.42
N ARG A 205 13.68 5.21 6.46
CA ARG A 205 14.01 5.49 7.87
C ARG A 205 14.76 4.29 8.44
N ASP A 206 15.70 4.52 9.37
CA ASP A 206 16.28 3.41 10.12
C ASP A 206 15.14 2.61 10.79
N PRO A 207 15.04 1.30 10.54
CA PRO A 207 14.02 0.47 11.20
C PRO A 207 14.05 0.54 12.72
N ALA A 208 15.21 0.84 13.32
CA ALA A 208 15.31 1.02 14.77
C ALA A 208 14.59 2.28 15.28
N GLU A 209 14.49 3.31 14.46
CA GLU A 209 13.81 4.58 14.76
C GLU A 209 12.30 4.53 14.46
N ALA A 210 11.86 3.58 13.63
CA ALA A 210 10.45 3.44 13.32
C ALA A 210 9.69 2.86 14.53
N VAL A 211 8.54 3.46 14.85
CA VAL A 211 7.65 2.97 15.90
C VAL A 211 6.97 1.67 15.43
N PRO A 212 7.19 0.52 16.10
CA PRO A 212 6.53 -0.72 15.69
C PRO A 212 5.06 -0.71 16.11
N PHE A 213 4.17 -1.29 15.30
CA PHE A 213 2.86 -1.66 15.78
C PHE A 213 2.99 -2.68 16.92
N THR A 214 2.32 -2.39 18.05
CA THR A 214 2.35 -3.26 19.23
C THR A 214 1.49 -4.51 19.05
N ILE A 215 1.69 -5.49 19.90
CA ILE A 215 0.92 -6.74 19.87
C ILE A 215 -0.57 -6.45 20.13
N ASP A 216 -0.88 -5.58 21.07
CA ASP A 216 -2.26 -5.23 21.43
C ASP A 216 -2.99 -4.54 20.26
N GLU A 217 -2.32 -3.63 19.56
CA GLU A 217 -2.84 -3.01 18.32
C GLU A 217 -3.09 -4.04 17.23
N ILE A 218 -2.15 -4.97 17.03
CA ILE A 218 -2.24 -6.02 16.03
C ILE A 218 -3.43 -6.95 16.32
N VAL A 219 -3.58 -7.41 17.56
CA VAL A 219 -4.67 -8.32 17.96
C VAL A 219 -6.03 -7.62 17.84
N SER A 220 -6.12 -6.38 18.33
CA SER A 220 -7.34 -5.58 18.26
C SER A 220 -7.78 -5.31 16.81
N SER A 221 -6.84 -4.95 15.95
CA SER A 221 -7.10 -4.70 14.52
C SER A 221 -7.49 -5.96 13.77
N ALA A 222 -6.85 -7.09 14.04
CA ALA A 222 -7.18 -8.37 13.40
C ALA A 222 -8.60 -8.84 13.76
N ALA A 223 -9.02 -8.68 15.01
CA ALA A 223 -10.38 -8.99 15.45
C ALA A 223 -11.43 -8.12 14.75
N ALA A 224 -11.18 -6.80 14.68
CA ALA A 224 -12.05 -5.85 13.98
C ALA A 224 -12.16 -6.18 12.48
N TYR A 225 -11.03 -6.45 11.81
CA TYR A 225 -11.00 -6.81 10.40
C TYR A 225 -11.77 -8.11 10.11
N THR A 226 -11.63 -9.12 10.96
CA THR A 226 -12.34 -10.41 10.79
C THR A 226 -13.86 -10.22 10.90
N LYS A 227 -14.32 -9.37 11.82
CA LYS A 227 -15.74 -9.01 11.95
C LYS A 227 -16.27 -8.30 10.72
N GLN A 228 -15.59 -7.23 10.30
CA GLN A 228 -15.92 -6.44 9.10
C GLN A 228 -16.00 -7.32 7.84
N SER A 229 -14.99 -8.17 7.62
CA SER A 229 -14.94 -9.06 6.45
C SER A 229 -16.10 -10.09 6.41
N LYS A 230 -16.61 -10.53 7.56
CA LYS A 230 -17.78 -11.40 7.61
C LYS A 230 -19.07 -10.64 7.26
N GLU A 231 -19.22 -9.43 7.78
CA GLU A 231 -20.34 -8.54 7.49
C GLU A 231 -20.38 -8.16 6.01
N ASP A 232 -19.24 -7.77 5.42
CA ASP A 232 -19.13 -7.43 4.00
C ASP A 232 -19.49 -8.61 3.08
N LYS A 233 -19.02 -9.82 3.40
CA LYS A 233 -19.38 -11.04 2.65
C LYS A 233 -20.87 -11.38 2.75
N GLN A 234 -21.46 -11.17 3.92
CA GLN A 234 -22.89 -11.39 4.11
C GLN A 234 -23.70 -10.37 3.30
N MET A 235 -23.31 -9.10 3.35
CA MET A 235 -23.96 -8.02 2.58
C MET A 235 -23.87 -8.29 1.08
N GLN A 236 -22.69 -8.69 0.59
CA GLN A 236 -22.50 -9.04 -0.83
C GLN A 236 -23.39 -10.21 -1.27
N ARG A 237 -23.58 -11.24 -0.42
CA ARG A 237 -24.49 -12.35 -0.72
C ARG A 237 -25.95 -11.89 -0.80
N ILE A 238 -26.37 -11.02 0.11
CA ILE A 238 -27.73 -10.44 0.10
C ILE A 238 -27.94 -9.62 -1.18
N GLN A 239 -26.98 -8.76 -1.54
CA GLN A 239 -27.06 -7.97 -2.77
C GLN A 239 -27.12 -8.85 -4.01
N THR A 240 -26.28 -9.87 -4.11
CA THR A 240 -26.31 -10.84 -5.23
C THR A 240 -27.65 -11.54 -5.34
N TYR A 241 -28.22 -11.98 -4.19
CA TYR A 241 -29.54 -12.61 -4.15
C TYR A 241 -30.63 -11.66 -4.64
N PHE A 242 -30.60 -10.41 -4.18
CA PHE A 242 -31.55 -9.39 -4.62
C PHE A 242 -31.44 -9.15 -6.14
N ASP A 243 -30.24 -8.90 -6.66
CA ASP A 243 -30.02 -8.57 -8.07
C ASP A 243 -30.35 -9.72 -9.01
N THR A 244 -30.13 -10.97 -8.58
CA THR A 244 -30.35 -12.16 -9.45
C THR A 244 -31.75 -12.74 -9.37
N LEU A 245 -32.44 -12.62 -8.26
CA LEU A 245 -33.73 -13.27 -8.04
C LEU A 245 -34.88 -12.28 -7.82
N ILE A 246 -34.67 -11.25 -7.02
CA ILE A 246 -35.76 -10.35 -6.62
C ILE A 246 -35.98 -9.23 -7.67
N ALA A 247 -34.94 -8.52 -8.06
CA ALA A 247 -35.08 -7.40 -9.00
C ALA A 247 -35.70 -7.80 -10.36
N PRO A 248 -35.30 -8.93 -10.99
CA PRO A 248 -35.95 -9.39 -12.22
C PRO A 248 -37.42 -9.75 -12.05
N GLN A 249 -37.82 -10.25 -10.87
CA GLN A 249 -39.23 -10.56 -10.60
C GLN A 249 -40.05 -9.29 -10.41
N LEU A 250 -39.54 -8.31 -9.65
CA LEU A 250 -40.19 -7.00 -9.47
C LEU A 250 -40.40 -6.28 -10.80
N ALA A 251 -39.41 -6.38 -11.71
CA ALA A 251 -39.51 -5.82 -13.05
C ALA A 251 -40.59 -6.48 -13.89
N LYS A 252 -40.76 -7.83 -13.79
CA LYS A 252 -41.85 -8.56 -14.46
C LYS A 252 -43.22 -8.17 -13.93
N ASP A 253 -43.30 -7.90 -12.62
CA ASP A 253 -44.55 -7.56 -11.94
C ASP A 253 -44.90 -6.05 -12.07
N GLY A 254 -44.06 -5.27 -12.81
CA GLY A 254 -44.27 -3.85 -13.05
C GLY A 254 -44.15 -2.95 -11.81
N ILE A 255 -43.40 -3.41 -10.82
CA ILE A 255 -43.22 -2.70 -9.54
C ILE A 255 -42.01 -1.76 -9.56
N VAL A 256 -41.08 -1.95 -10.52
CA VAL A 256 -39.88 -1.12 -10.75
C VAL A 256 -39.71 -0.92 -12.24
#